data_c3b37b9372277e598d7a1d794f2bfdf0
#
_entry.id   c3b37b9372277e598d7a1d794f2bfdf0
#
_cell.length_a   1.000
_cell.length_b   1.000
_cell.length_c   1.000
_cell.angle_alpha   90.00
_cell.angle_beta   90.00
_cell.angle_gamma   90.00
#
_symmetry.space_group_name_H-M   'P 1'
#
loop_
_entity.id
_entity.type
_entity.pdbx_description
1 polymer ?
#
loop_
_entity_poly.entity_id
_entity_poly.type
_entity_poly.pdbx_seq_one_letter_code
_entity_poly.pdbx_strand_id
1 'polypeptide(L)'
;MEWFTAPDYWLSRIVFQRGLAGLYLVAFLSAALQFRALIGERGMLPVPEYLRRVEPRQTPSLFHWHYSDRLFAAVSWSGAAVALALVAGAGDAVPLAVSMLLWALLWALYLSIVNVGQTWYSFGWESLLLEAGFLAVFLGNDDTAPPVLVLWLLRWLLFRVEFGAGLIKIRGDACWRNLTCLYFHHETQPMPGPLSWFFHHLPRPLHRVEVAANHVVQLLVPVLLFTPQPVATVAAGLMVATQLWLVLSGNFAWLNWLTIVLALSAVDGSLLVGEHPQPSPPIWYVVVVVAVTALVLFRSYRPVRNLLSRRQAMNRSYDPFHLVNTYGAFGTVGRIRDEIVIEGTSDPLRNGDAEWKEYGFKGKPGDPRRLPRQFAPYHLRLDWLMWFAALSPAYARDWFGPFVERLLDGDRDTLRLLRHNPFPDAPPARIRARLYRYRYTTWRELRETGAWWHRTLVREYLPPVELRTVARR
;
A
#
# COMPACT_ATOMS: atom_id res chain seq x y z
N MET A 1 -5.10 33.82 -19.59
CA MET A 1 -4.20 32.63 -19.41
C MET A 1 -4.97 31.31 -19.60
N GLU A 2 -5.84 31.27 -20.58
CA GLU A 2 -6.70 30.11 -20.88
C GLU A 2 -5.94 28.79 -21.09
N TRP A 3 -4.74 28.85 -21.71
CA TRP A 3 -3.91 27.66 -21.92
C TRP A 3 -3.44 26.97 -20.63
N PHE A 4 -3.43 27.69 -19.51
CA PHE A 4 -2.88 27.20 -18.24
C PHE A 4 -3.96 26.66 -17.29
N THR A 5 -5.17 27.18 -17.36
CA THR A 5 -6.26 26.91 -16.42
C THR A 5 -7.32 25.96 -16.96
N ALA A 6 -7.87 25.11 -16.11
CA ALA A 6 -8.94 24.18 -16.41
C ALA A 6 -10.07 24.31 -15.37
N PRO A 7 -10.93 25.35 -15.45
CA PRO A 7 -11.99 25.60 -14.48
C PRO A 7 -12.99 24.44 -14.39
N ASP A 8 -13.19 23.69 -15.48
CA ASP A 8 -14.08 22.51 -15.54
C ASP A 8 -13.65 21.39 -14.57
N TYR A 9 -12.41 21.40 -14.08
CA TYR A 9 -11.86 20.40 -13.17
C TYR A 9 -11.87 20.81 -11.70
N TRP A 10 -12.55 21.90 -11.32
CA TRP A 10 -12.56 22.38 -9.93
C TRP A 10 -13.12 21.34 -8.95
N LEU A 11 -14.22 20.65 -9.31
CA LEU A 11 -14.80 19.59 -8.49
C LEU A 11 -13.82 18.41 -8.36
N SER A 12 -13.24 18.00 -9.47
CA SER A 12 -12.28 16.90 -9.53
C SER A 12 -11.03 17.19 -8.72
N ARG A 13 -10.55 18.45 -8.70
CA ARG A 13 -9.49 18.92 -7.80
C ARG A 13 -9.88 18.72 -6.33
N ILE A 14 -11.05 19.20 -5.92
CA ILE A 14 -11.53 19.08 -4.54
C ILE A 14 -11.63 17.61 -4.12
N VAL A 15 -12.26 16.77 -4.95
CA VAL A 15 -12.43 15.34 -4.67
C VAL A 15 -11.07 14.64 -4.58
N PHE A 16 -10.17 14.94 -5.51
CA PHE A 16 -8.81 14.39 -5.52
C PHE A 16 -8.04 14.80 -4.25
N GLN A 17 -7.97 16.10 -3.95
CA GLN A 17 -7.22 16.59 -2.80
C GLN A 17 -7.77 16.06 -1.49
N ARG A 18 -9.09 16.09 -1.26
CA ARG A 18 -9.70 15.55 -0.04
C ARG A 18 -9.56 14.04 0.07
N GLY A 19 -9.73 13.31 -1.03
CA GLY A 19 -9.51 11.86 -1.08
C GLY A 19 -8.05 11.50 -0.78
N LEU A 20 -7.11 12.21 -1.40
CA LEU A 20 -5.67 12.03 -1.15
C LEU A 20 -5.29 12.36 0.30
N ALA A 21 -5.81 13.45 0.86
CA ALA A 21 -5.61 13.81 2.26
C ALA A 21 -6.16 12.73 3.22
N GLY A 22 -7.32 12.15 2.90
CA GLY A 22 -7.88 11.01 3.63
C GLY A 22 -6.96 9.79 3.62
N LEU A 23 -6.31 9.51 2.49
CA LEU A 23 -5.33 8.42 2.39
C LEU A 23 -4.04 8.73 3.16
N TYR A 24 -3.55 9.96 3.13
CA TYR A 24 -2.45 10.39 3.99
C TYR A 24 -2.79 10.25 5.48
N LEU A 25 -4.01 10.61 5.88
CA LEU A 25 -4.48 10.43 7.26
C LEU A 25 -4.37 8.95 7.68
N VAL A 26 -4.87 8.03 6.85
CA VAL A 26 -4.76 6.58 7.10
C VAL A 26 -3.29 6.13 7.13
N ALA A 27 -2.45 6.64 6.25
CA ALA A 27 -1.03 6.30 6.19
C ALA A 27 -0.26 6.76 7.43
N PHE A 28 -0.50 7.99 7.91
CA PHE A 28 0.08 8.51 9.15
C PHE A 28 -0.45 7.77 10.39
N LEU A 29 -1.74 7.46 10.45
CA LEU A 29 -2.31 6.63 11.53
C LEU A 29 -1.70 5.23 11.54
N SER A 30 -1.53 4.62 10.36
CA SER A 30 -0.85 3.33 10.22
C SER A 30 0.60 3.40 10.73
N ALA A 31 1.32 4.49 10.45
CA ALA A 31 2.66 4.71 10.98
C ALA A 31 2.65 4.90 12.50
N ALA A 32 1.85 5.84 13.02
CA ALA A 32 1.78 6.17 14.45
C ALA A 32 1.46 4.95 15.35
N LEU A 33 0.59 4.06 14.87
CA LEU A 33 0.09 2.92 15.64
C LEU A 33 0.98 1.67 15.56
N GLN A 34 1.93 1.60 14.61
CA GLN A 34 2.74 0.40 14.39
C GLN A 34 4.25 0.61 14.56
N PHE A 35 4.75 1.86 14.45
CA PHE A 35 6.20 2.13 14.33
C PHE A 35 7.02 1.61 15.49
N ARG A 36 6.53 1.68 16.74
CA ARG A 36 7.30 1.29 17.92
C ARG A 36 7.76 -0.15 17.86
N ALA A 37 6.85 -1.06 17.49
CA ALA A 37 7.15 -2.47 17.33
C ALA A 37 8.04 -2.74 16.09
N LEU A 38 7.85 -2.00 15.00
CA LEU A 38 8.49 -2.28 13.71
C LEU A 38 9.88 -1.64 13.62
N ILE A 39 9.97 -0.33 13.88
CA ILE A 39 11.16 0.51 13.63
C ILE A 39 11.54 1.44 14.78
N GLY A 40 10.81 1.42 15.89
CA GLY A 40 11.14 2.22 17.07
C GLY A 40 12.53 1.93 17.63
N GLU A 41 12.97 2.67 18.65
CA GLU A 41 14.28 2.48 19.31
C GLU A 41 14.51 1.03 19.77
N ARG A 42 13.43 0.36 20.15
CA ARG A 42 13.40 -1.06 20.54
C ARG A 42 12.56 -1.91 19.57
N GLY A 43 12.35 -1.46 18.34
CA GLY A 43 11.60 -2.19 17.34
C GLY A 43 12.35 -3.39 16.75
N MET A 44 11.69 -4.11 15.84
CA MET A 44 12.30 -5.26 15.14
C MET A 44 13.47 -4.83 14.26
N LEU A 45 13.40 -3.64 13.63
CA LEU A 45 14.43 -3.03 12.80
C LEU A 45 14.64 -1.56 13.22
N PRO A 46 15.44 -1.29 14.28
CA PRO A 46 15.52 0.05 14.86
C PRO A 46 16.05 1.11 13.88
N VAL A 47 15.36 2.24 13.75
CA VAL A 47 15.80 3.37 12.92
C VAL A 47 17.17 3.90 13.32
N PRO A 48 17.54 4.03 14.61
CA PRO A 48 18.88 4.49 14.97
C PRO A 48 20.01 3.64 14.39
N GLU A 49 19.83 2.33 14.28
CA GLU A 49 20.82 1.44 13.67
C GLU A 49 20.88 1.58 12.15
N TYR A 50 19.71 1.78 11.52
CA TYR A 50 19.60 2.02 10.08
C TYR A 50 20.31 3.32 9.70
N LEU A 51 20.05 4.43 10.42
CA LEU A 51 20.62 5.75 10.14
C LEU A 51 22.15 5.80 10.27
N ARG A 52 22.76 4.91 11.07
CA ARG A 52 24.24 4.80 11.13
C ARG A 52 24.86 4.21 9.85
N ARG A 53 24.05 3.53 9.03
CA ARG A 53 24.52 2.78 7.83
C ARG A 53 24.22 3.48 6.52
N VAL A 54 23.35 4.52 6.53
CA VAL A 54 22.90 5.20 5.33
C VAL A 54 23.21 6.69 5.38
N GLU A 55 23.51 7.27 4.22
CA GLU A 55 23.79 8.69 4.11
C GLU A 55 22.50 9.51 3.97
N PRO A 56 22.42 10.74 4.52
CA PRO A 56 21.25 11.62 4.38
C PRO A 56 20.86 11.92 2.92
N ARG A 57 21.82 11.94 2.00
CA ARG A 57 21.57 12.17 0.57
C ARG A 57 20.85 11.00 -0.10
N GLN A 58 21.01 9.78 0.42
CA GLN A 58 20.37 8.57 -0.12
C GLN A 58 18.97 8.39 0.43
N THR A 59 18.73 8.85 1.65
CA THR A 59 17.48 8.69 2.38
C THR A 59 17.11 9.99 3.12
N PRO A 60 16.77 11.09 2.39
CA PRO A 60 16.45 12.36 3.02
C PRO A 60 15.29 12.21 4.00
N SER A 61 15.53 12.57 5.25
CA SER A 61 14.58 12.43 6.34
C SER A 61 14.91 13.40 7.47
N LEU A 62 13.90 13.91 8.15
CA LEU A 62 14.05 14.72 9.36
C LEU A 62 14.79 13.95 10.47
N PHE A 63 14.70 12.63 10.47
CA PHE A 63 15.29 11.76 11.48
C PHE A 63 16.81 11.66 11.41
N HIS A 64 17.46 12.12 10.36
CA HIS A 64 18.93 12.24 10.32
C HIS A 64 19.47 13.30 11.28
N TRP A 65 18.68 14.34 11.60
CA TRP A 65 19.09 15.35 12.59
C TRP A 65 19.01 14.82 14.02
N HIS A 66 17.91 14.14 14.30
CA HIS A 66 17.68 13.48 15.59
C HIS A 66 16.59 12.42 15.44
N TYR A 67 16.79 11.26 16.05
CA TYR A 67 15.75 10.25 16.15
C TYR A 67 15.41 9.99 17.62
N SER A 68 14.13 9.94 17.90
CA SER A 68 13.54 9.35 19.11
C SER A 68 12.12 8.88 18.79
N ASP A 69 11.63 7.90 19.54
CA ASP A 69 10.25 7.43 19.40
C ASP A 69 9.23 8.56 19.63
N ARG A 70 9.58 9.54 20.49
CA ARG A 70 8.75 10.73 20.71
C ARG A 70 8.68 11.63 19.48
N LEU A 71 9.82 11.86 18.83
CA LEU A 71 9.87 12.66 17.60
C LEU A 71 9.14 11.95 16.46
N PHE A 72 9.31 10.64 16.31
CA PHE A 72 8.59 9.88 15.29
C PHE A 72 7.08 9.93 15.51
N ALA A 73 6.62 9.77 16.77
CA ALA A 73 5.22 9.93 17.11
C ALA A 73 4.72 11.36 16.82
N ALA A 74 5.49 12.40 17.17
CA ALA A 74 5.14 13.79 16.88
C ALA A 74 4.99 14.03 15.36
N VAL A 75 5.94 13.57 14.54
CA VAL A 75 5.88 13.65 13.07
C VAL A 75 4.63 12.94 12.53
N SER A 76 4.34 11.73 13.02
CA SER A 76 3.19 10.96 12.56
C SER A 76 1.85 11.61 12.95
N TRP A 77 1.71 12.07 14.19
CA TRP A 77 0.48 12.72 14.65
C TRP A 77 0.30 14.13 14.07
N SER A 78 1.37 14.90 13.87
CA SER A 78 1.31 16.18 13.15
C SER A 78 0.88 15.98 11.70
N GLY A 79 1.45 14.97 11.02
CA GLY A 79 1.02 14.62 9.68
C GLY A 79 -0.45 14.22 9.62
N ALA A 80 -0.94 13.42 10.57
CA ALA A 80 -2.35 13.06 10.68
C ALA A 80 -3.25 14.29 10.92
N ALA A 81 -2.82 15.24 11.76
CA ALA A 81 -3.57 16.47 12.02
C ALA A 81 -3.65 17.38 10.77
N VAL A 82 -2.54 17.57 10.04
CA VAL A 82 -2.52 18.32 8.78
C VAL A 82 -3.38 17.63 7.74
N ALA A 83 -3.30 16.29 7.61
CA ALA A 83 -4.13 15.53 6.69
C ALA A 83 -5.63 15.69 7.02
N LEU A 84 -6.00 15.61 8.30
CA LEU A 84 -7.39 15.82 8.74
C LEU A 84 -7.88 17.23 8.42
N ALA A 85 -7.05 18.25 8.65
CA ALA A 85 -7.38 19.64 8.30
C ALA A 85 -7.60 19.80 6.79
N LEU A 86 -6.78 19.17 5.95
CA LEU A 86 -6.94 19.18 4.49
C LEU A 86 -8.21 18.42 4.05
N VAL A 87 -8.56 17.31 4.69
CA VAL A 87 -9.85 16.62 4.48
C VAL A 87 -11.02 17.55 4.79
N ALA A 88 -10.92 18.33 5.88
CA ALA A 88 -11.93 19.29 6.29
C ALA A 88 -12.00 20.56 5.39
N GLY A 89 -11.07 20.74 4.44
CA GLY A 89 -11.06 21.82 3.48
C GLY A 89 -10.14 23.01 3.84
N ALA A 90 -9.25 22.85 4.82
CA ALA A 90 -8.32 23.91 5.20
C ALA A 90 -7.45 24.43 4.03
N GLY A 91 -7.14 23.55 3.05
CA GLY A 91 -6.40 23.93 1.85
C GLY A 91 -7.13 24.94 0.96
N ASP A 92 -8.46 24.88 0.93
CA ASP A 92 -9.30 25.81 0.17
C ASP A 92 -9.60 27.11 0.96
N ALA A 93 -9.51 27.08 2.29
CA ALA A 93 -9.82 28.20 3.17
C ALA A 93 -8.63 29.17 3.41
N VAL A 94 -7.45 28.86 2.88
CA VAL A 94 -6.22 29.63 3.08
C VAL A 94 -5.66 30.12 1.73
N PRO A 95 -4.83 31.19 1.71
CA PRO A 95 -4.19 31.65 0.48
C PRO A 95 -3.40 30.54 -0.23
N LEU A 96 -3.32 30.60 -1.57
CA LEU A 96 -2.66 29.60 -2.43
C LEU A 96 -1.29 29.16 -1.92
N ALA A 97 -0.41 30.10 -1.55
CA ALA A 97 0.93 29.77 -1.06
C ALA A 97 0.90 28.96 0.25
N VAL A 98 -0.05 29.25 1.15
CA VAL A 98 -0.22 28.52 2.40
C VAL A 98 -0.77 27.11 2.12
N SER A 99 -1.72 26.97 1.21
CA SER A 99 -2.21 25.67 0.74
C SER A 99 -1.08 24.79 0.19
N MET A 100 -0.24 25.38 -0.68
CA MET A 100 0.96 24.68 -1.21
C MET A 100 1.92 24.25 -0.09
N LEU A 101 2.14 25.10 0.92
CA LEU A 101 2.98 24.74 2.07
C LEU A 101 2.39 23.63 2.92
N LEU A 102 1.08 23.59 3.13
CA LEU A 102 0.41 22.48 3.85
C LEU A 102 0.60 21.16 3.13
N TRP A 103 0.42 21.12 1.81
CA TRP A 103 0.66 19.92 1.00
C TRP A 103 2.13 19.51 0.97
N ALA A 104 3.05 20.48 0.84
CA ALA A 104 4.49 20.24 0.88
C ALA A 104 4.94 19.70 2.25
N LEU A 105 4.38 20.24 3.34
CA LEU A 105 4.63 19.75 4.70
C LEU A 105 4.14 18.31 4.85
N LEU A 106 2.91 18.02 4.42
CA LEU A 106 2.33 16.68 4.48
C LEU A 106 3.21 15.66 3.74
N TRP A 107 3.63 16.00 2.52
CA TRP A 107 4.55 15.21 1.71
C TRP A 107 5.91 15.01 2.39
N ALA A 108 6.53 16.06 2.92
CA ALA A 108 7.85 16.00 3.54
C ALA A 108 7.86 15.17 4.84
N LEU A 109 6.81 15.29 5.67
CA LEU A 109 6.64 14.48 6.87
C LEU A 109 6.52 12.99 6.50
N TYR A 110 5.72 12.66 5.48
CA TYR A 110 5.56 11.26 5.07
C TYR A 110 6.80 10.69 4.38
N LEU A 111 7.47 11.49 3.54
CA LEU A 111 8.76 11.14 2.95
C LEU A 111 9.80 10.77 4.03
N SER A 112 9.84 11.56 5.11
CA SER A 112 10.75 11.30 6.23
C SER A 112 10.49 9.94 6.89
N ILE A 113 9.23 9.52 7.01
CA ILE A 113 8.83 8.21 7.53
C ILE A 113 9.20 7.08 6.55
N VAL A 114 8.86 7.23 5.27
CA VAL A 114 9.09 6.20 4.25
C VAL A 114 10.58 5.90 4.09
N ASN A 115 11.41 6.94 4.06
CA ASN A 115 12.85 6.81 3.84
C ASN A 115 13.61 6.11 4.99
N VAL A 116 13.05 6.08 6.20
CA VAL A 116 13.63 5.32 7.31
C VAL A 116 12.87 4.02 7.61
N GLY A 117 11.81 3.77 6.86
CA GLY A 117 10.86 2.69 7.12
C GLY A 117 11.35 1.30 6.73
N GLN A 118 12.50 1.19 6.05
CA GLN A 118 13.16 -0.06 5.66
C GLN A 118 12.17 -1.00 4.93
N THR A 119 12.25 -2.30 5.15
CA THR A 119 11.37 -3.29 4.49
C THR A 119 9.88 -3.07 4.79
N TRP A 120 9.54 -2.48 5.95
CA TRP A 120 8.14 -2.22 6.35
C TRP A 120 7.44 -1.19 5.47
N TYR A 121 8.21 -0.34 4.76
CA TYR A 121 7.72 0.71 3.87
C TYR A 121 8.17 0.54 2.42
N SER A 122 8.73 -0.63 2.05
CA SER A 122 9.21 -0.92 0.69
C SER A 122 8.11 -1.35 -0.29
N PHE A 123 6.93 -0.73 -0.22
CA PHE A 123 5.79 -1.07 -1.06
C PHE A 123 5.54 0.01 -2.12
N GLY A 124 5.06 -0.40 -3.30
CA GLY A 124 4.79 0.52 -4.40
C GLY A 124 3.74 1.59 -4.08
N TRP A 125 2.80 1.30 -3.20
CA TRP A 125 1.79 2.29 -2.79
C TRP A 125 2.33 3.38 -1.86
N GLU A 126 3.48 3.18 -1.19
CA GLU A 126 4.18 4.23 -0.45
C GLU A 126 4.74 5.27 -1.42
N SER A 127 5.48 4.81 -2.44
CA SER A 127 6.01 5.68 -3.48
C SER A 127 4.90 6.36 -4.29
N LEU A 128 3.78 5.67 -4.51
CA LEU A 128 2.62 6.22 -5.22
C LEU A 128 1.97 7.35 -4.42
N LEU A 129 1.82 7.18 -3.10
CA LEU A 129 1.28 8.21 -2.22
C LEU A 129 2.18 9.46 -2.19
N LEU A 130 3.50 9.26 -2.14
CA LEU A 130 4.47 10.35 -2.19
C LEU A 130 4.43 11.10 -3.53
N GLU A 131 4.38 10.39 -4.65
CA GLU A 131 4.33 11.03 -5.98
C GLU A 131 3.02 11.80 -6.17
N ALA A 132 1.87 11.21 -5.78
CA ALA A 132 0.58 11.90 -5.83
C ALA A 132 0.54 13.13 -4.91
N GLY A 133 1.12 13.03 -3.71
CA GLY A 133 1.23 14.14 -2.76
C GLY A 133 2.11 15.26 -3.25
N PHE A 134 3.23 14.95 -3.91
CA PHE A 134 4.08 15.95 -4.56
C PHE A 134 3.32 16.72 -5.64
N LEU A 135 2.56 16.05 -6.49
CA LEU A 135 1.76 16.72 -7.52
C LEU A 135 0.61 17.54 -6.92
N ALA A 136 0.03 17.10 -5.80
CA ALA A 136 -1.04 17.83 -5.11
C ALA A 136 -0.60 19.22 -4.61
N VAL A 137 0.70 19.42 -4.29
CA VAL A 137 1.27 20.73 -3.92
C VAL A 137 0.98 21.78 -4.98
N PHE A 138 0.94 21.37 -6.26
CA PHE A 138 0.85 22.28 -7.42
C PHE A 138 -0.52 22.25 -8.09
N LEU A 139 -1.54 21.66 -7.47
CA LEU A 139 -2.87 21.55 -8.09
C LEU A 139 -3.79 22.74 -7.85
N GLY A 140 -3.35 23.68 -7.00
CA GLY A 140 -4.14 24.87 -6.66
C GLY A 140 -5.14 24.66 -5.53
N ASN A 141 -5.95 25.69 -5.30
CA ASN A 141 -7.04 25.73 -4.31
C ASN A 141 -8.18 26.61 -4.87
N ASP A 142 -9.09 27.14 -4.02
CA ASP A 142 -10.18 28.01 -4.50
C ASP A 142 -9.72 29.36 -5.04
N ASP A 143 -8.50 29.82 -4.74
CA ASP A 143 -7.93 31.07 -5.29
C ASP A 143 -7.52 30.96 -6.77
N THR A 144 -7.49 29.78 -7.37
CA THR A 144 -7.07 29.59 -8.76
C THR A 144 -7.61 28.31 -9.38
N ALA A 145 -7.98 28.37 -10.64
CA ALA A 145 -8.39 27.18 -11.40
C ALA A 145 -7.25 26.16 -11.49
N PRO A 146 -7.58 24.85 -11.47
CA PRO A 146 -6.58 23.80 -11.59
C PRO A 146 -5.69 23.98 -12.83
N PRO A 147 -4.34 23.87 -12.71
CA PRO A 147 -3.46 23.97 -13.85
C PRO A 147 -3.59 22.78 -14.77
N VAL A 148 -3.82 23.01 -16.05
CA VAL A 148 -3.89 21.97 -17.12
C VAL A 148 -2.67 21.05 -17.04
N LEU A 149 -1.47 21.61 -16.86
CA LEU A 149 -0.22 20.87 -16.82
C LEU A 149 -0.20 19.85 -15.67
N VAL A 150 -0.65 20.23 -14.46
CA VAL A 150 -0.69 19.33 -13.30
C VAL A 150 -1.71 18.21 -13.52
N LEU A 151 -2.88 18.53 -14.11
CA LEU A 151 -3.87 17.51 -14.48
C LEU A 151 -3.30 16.49 -15.47
N TRP A 152 -2.50 16.93 -16.44
CA TRP A 152 -1.80 16.03 -17.36
C TRP A 152 -0.74 15.18 -16.65
N LEU A 153 -0.02 15.73 -15.66
CA LEU A 153 0.90 14.95 -14.85
C LEU A 153 0.20 13.90 -13.98
N LEU A 154 -0.99 14.19 -13.44
CA LEU A 154 -1.81 13.21 -12.71
C LEU A 154 -2.32 12.10 -13.65
N ARG A 155 -2.76 12.44 -14.87
CA ARG A 155 -3.12 11.43 -15.89
C ARG A 155 -1.92 10.57 -16.28
N TRP A 156 -0.75 11.17 -16.41
CA TRP A 156 0.51 10.46 -16.66
C TRP A 156 0.88 9.52 -15.51
N LEU A 157 0.68 9.93 -14.27
CA LEU A 157 0.87 9.06 -13.10
C LEU A 157 -0.11 7.88 -13.14
N LEU A 158 -1.40 8.15 -13.33
CA LEU A 158 -2.42 7.10 -13.45
C LEU A 158 -2.14 6.12 -14.59
N PHE A 159 -1.73 6.64 -15.74
CA PHE A 159 -1.31 5.82 -16.88
C PHE A 159 -0.16 4.86 -16.49
N ARG A 160 0.86 5.35 -15.82
CA ARG A 160 1.99 4.51 -15.39
C ARG A 160 1.58 3.44 -14.38
N VAL A 161 0.63 3.72 -13.52
CA VAL A 161 0.09 2.75 -12.55
C VAL A 161 -0.65 1.63 -13.28
N GLU A 162 -1.66 1.97 -14.07
CA GLU A 162 -2.52 1.00 -14.74
C GLU A 162 -1.80 0.26 -15.86
N PHE A 163 -1.19 1.01 -16.78
CA PHE A 163 -0.48 0.40 -17.92
C PHE A 163 0.73 -0.41 -17.48
N GLY A 164 1.45 0.06 -16.45
CA GLY A 164 2.57 -0.67 -15.86
C GLY A 164 2.12 -1.99 -15.22
N ALA A 165 0.98 -2.00 -14.53
CA ALA A 165 0.39 -3.20 -13.95
C ALA A 165 -0.11 -4.17 -15.04
N GLY A 166 -0.70 -3.67 -16.11
CA GLY A 166 -1.11 -4.49 -17.27
C GLY A 166 0.08 -5.13 -17.98
N LEU A 167 1.13 -4.34 -18.28
CA LEU A 167 2.32 -4.84 -18.97
C LEU A 167 3.06 -5.91 -18.17
N ILE A 168 3.25 -5.74 -16.85
CA ILE A 168 3.97 -6.72 -16.04
C ILE A 168 3.21 -8.05 -15.96
N LYS A 169 1.88 -8.03 -16.00
CA LYS A 169 1.05 -9.23 -16.08
C LYS A 169 1.25 -9.97 -17.40
N ILE A 170 1.14 -9.27 -18.53
CA ILE A 170 1.33 -9.88 -19.86
C ILE A 170 2.75 -10.43 -20.04
N ARG A 171 3.76 -9.74 -19.49
CA ARG A 171 5.17 -10.16 -19.57
C ARG A 171 5.55 -11.22 -18.54
N GLY A 172 4.78 -11.32 -17.46
CA GLY A 172 5.04 -12.22 -16.33
C GLY A 172 4.49 -13.63 -16.52
N ASP A 173 3.72 -14.07 -15.55
CA ASP A 173 3.18 -15.44 -15.48
C ASP A 173 2.29 -15.78 -16.69
N ALA A 174 2.48 -16.98 -17.25
CA ALA A 174 1.69 -17.47 -18.37
C ALA A 174 0.18 -17.52 -18.09
N CYS A 175 -0.23 -17.66 -16.82
CA CYS A 175 -1.65 -17.71 -16.47
C CYS A 175 -2.41 -16.41 -16.80
N TRP A 176 -1.71 -15.27 -16.86
CA TRP A 176 -2.33 -14.02 -17.31
C TRP A 176 -2.67 -14.07 -18.80
N ARG A 177 -1.74 -14.56 -19.63
CA ARG A 177 -1.98 -14.74 -21.08
C ARG A 177 -3.02 -15.81 -21.37
N ASN A 178 -3.06 -16.87 -20.55
CA ASN A 178 -4.01 -17.97 -20.69
C ASN A 178 -5.36 -17.68 -20.01
N LEU A 179 -5.54 -16.50 -19.40
CA LEU A 179 -6.74 -16.04 -18.69
C LEU A 179 -7.13 -16.96 -17.51
N THR A 180 -6.17 -17.57 -16.82
CA THR A 180 -6.41 -18.55 -15.73
C THR A 180 -5.90 -18.11 -14.37
N CYS A 181 -5.27 -16.95 -14.25
CA CYS A 181 -4.66 -16.49 -12.99
C CYS A 181 -5.66 -16.39 -11.84
N LEU A 182 -6.91 -16.00 -12.10
CA LEU A 182 -7.92 -15.86 -11.06
C LEU A 182 -8.43 -17.19 -10.49
N TYR A 183 -8.10 -18.32 -11.11
CA TYR A 183 -8.35 -19.64 -10.52
C TYR A 183 -7.58 -19.86 -9.21
N PHE A 184 -6.53 -19.06 -8.98
CA PHE A 184 -5.63 -19.16 -7.84
C PHE A 184 -5.55 -17.86 -7.02
N HIS A 185 -5.68 -16.72 -7.68
CA HIS A 185 -5.37 -15.41 -7.10
C HIS A 185 -6.15 -15.12 -5.81
N HIS A 186 -7.45 -15.32 -5.79
CA HIS A 186 -8.29 -15.00 -4.63
C HIS A 186 -7.94 -15.81 -3.38
N GLU A 187 -7.43 -17.04 -3.57
CA GLU A 187 -6.95 -17.89 -2.48
C GLU A 187 -5.54 -17.48 -2.05
N THR A 188 -4.66 -17.18 -3.01
CA THR A 188 -3.22 -16.96 -2.75
C THR A 188 -2.82 -15.50 -2.54
N GLN A 189 -3.74 -14.55 -2.72
CA GLN A 189 -3.48 -13.12 -2.51
C GLN A 189 -3.01 -12.81 -1.08
N PRO A 190 -2.23 -11.73 -0.85
CA PRO A 190 -1.64 -11.44 0.45
C PRO A 190 -2.66 -11.40 1.58
N MET A 191 -3.66 -10.54 1.45
CA MET A 191 -4.67 -10.27 2.46
C MET A 191 -6.08 -10.46 1.88
N PRO A 192 -6.68 -11.65 2.01
CA PRO A 192 -8.06 -11.87 1.59
C PRO A 192 -9.04 -10.95 2.33
N GLY A 193 -10.10 -10.55 1.64
CA GLY A 193 -11.24 -9.82 2.21
C GLY A 193 -12.44 -10.74 2.47
N PRO A 194 -13.55 -10.20 2.99
CA PRO A 194 -14.76 -10.97 3.32
C PRO A 194 -15.36 -11.70 2.12
N LEU A 195 -15.24 -11.12 0.93
CA LEU A 195 -15.81 -11.67 -0.29
C LEU A 195 -14.84 -12.55 -1.09
N SER A 196 -13.55 -12.64 -0.69
CA SER A 196 -12.52 -13.35 -1.45
C SER A 196 -12.84 -14.83 -1.65
N TRP A 197 -13.47 -15.47 -0.65
CA TRP A 197 -13.91 -16.86 -0.77
C TRP A 197 -15.00 -17.02 -1.84
N PHE A 198 -15.97 -16.09 -1.91
CA PHE A 198 -17.03 -16.08 -2.93
C PHE A 198 -16.46 -15.81 -4.31
N PHE A 199 -15.54 -14.83 -4.44
CA PHE A 199 -14.84 -14.56 -5.69
C PHE A 199 -14.06 -15.80 -6.19
N HIS A 200 -13.39 -16.52 -5.28
CA HIS A 200 -12.67 -17.75 -5.64
C HIS A 200 -13.59 -18.83 -6.26
N HIS A 201 -14.84 -18.91 -5.79
CA HIS A 201 -15.80 -19.92 -6.23
C HIS A 201 -16.67 -19.48 -7.42
N LEU A 202 -16.37 -18.35 -8.05
CA LEU A 202 -17.02 -17.96 -9.29
C LEU A 202 -16.74 -18.99 -10.40
N PRO A 203 -17.67 -19.18 -11.37
CA PRO A 203 -17.45 -20.08 -12.50
C PRO A 203 -16.19 -19.73 -13.30
N ARG A 204 -15.44 -20.75 -13.72
CA ARG A 204 -14.19 -20.56 -14.48
C ARG A 204 -14.32 -19.68 -15.74
N PRO A 205 -15.42 -19.74 -16.53
CA PRO A 205 -15.60 -18.81 -17.65
C PRO A 205 -15.64 -17.34 -17.21
N LEU A 206 -16.26 -17.04 -16.06
CA LEU A 206 -16.35 -15.68 -15.51
C LEU A 206 -14.96 -15.16 -15.10
N HIS A 207 -14.14 -15.99 -14.45
CA HIS A 207 -12.74 -15.65 -14.17
C HIS A 207 -11.94 -15.28 -15.44
N ARG A 208 -12.16 -16.00 -16.53
CA ARG A 208 -11.50 -15.69 -17.82
C ARG A 208 -11.96 -14.35 -18.39
N VAL A 209 -13.24 -14.06 -18.32
CA VAL A 209 -13.81 -12.77 -18.72
C VAL A 209 -13.24 -11.66 -17.86
N GLU A 210 -13.15 -11.86 -16.55
CA GLU A 210 -12.58 -10.89 -15.59
C GLU A 210 -11.12 -10.59 -15.89
N VAL A 211 -10.28 -11.60 -16.18
CA VAL A 211 -8.88 -11.38 -16.59
C VAL A 211 -8.81 -10.63 -17.92
N ALA A 212 -9.63 -10.99 -18.91
CA ALA A 212 -9.66 -10.29 -20.20
C ALA A 212 -10.08 -8.83 -20.04
N ALA A 213 -11.13 -8.57 -19.25
CA ALA A 213 -11.58 -7.22 -18.93
C ALA A 213 -10.47 -6.41 -18.20
N ASN A 214 -9.78 -7.04 -17.25
CA ASN A 214 -8.65 -6.41 -16.56
C ASN A 214 -7.53 -6.04 -17.55
N HIS A 215 -7.22 -6.88 -18.54
CA HIS A 215 -6.24 -6.55 -19.58
C HIS A 215 -6.69 -5.35 -20.43
N VAL A 216 -7.94 -5.31 -20.84
CA VAL A 216 -8.50 -4.17 -21.58
C VAL A 216 -8.38 -2.89 -20.75
N VAL A 217 -8.85 -2.91 -19.50
CA VAL A 217 -8.85 -1.73 -18.63
C VAL A 217 -7.43 -1.28 -18.29
N GLN A 218 -6.47 -2.18 -18.16
CA GLN A 218 -5.10 -1.81 -17.80
C GLN A 218 -4.19 -1.49 -18.99
N LEU A 219 -4.48 -1.96 -20.21
CA LEU A 219 -3.61 -1.76 -21.35
C LEU A 219 -4.18 -0.81 -22.40
N LEU A 220 -5.50 -0.78 -22.61
CA LEU A 220 -6.12 0.06 -23.64
C LEU A 220 -6.74 1.32 -23.04
N VAL A 221 -7.53 1.18 -21.99
CA VAL A 221 -8.25 2.31 -21.38
C VAL A 221 -7.32 3.44 -20.88
N PRO A 222 -6.10 3.19 -20.35
CA PRO A 222 -5.22 4.28 -19.92
C PRO A 222 -4.78 5.23 -21.04
N VAL A 223 -4.74 4.75 -22.28
CA VAL A 223 -4.45 5.60 -23.44
C VAL A 223 -5.55 6.64 -23.65
N LEU A 224 -6.79 6.30 -23.34
CA LEU A 224 -7.94 7.18 -23.49
C LEU A 224 -7.96 8.35 -22.48
N LEU A 225 -7.14 8.32 -21.42
CA LEU A 225 -6.95 9.45 -20.51
C LEU A 225 -6.39 10.70 -21.23
N PHE A 226 -5.73 10.50 -22.37
CA PHE A 226 -5.09 11.55 -23.15
C PHE A 226 -5.96 12.02 -24.33
N THR A 227 -7.20 11.60 -24.39
CA THR A 227 -8.18 12.05 -25.38
C THR A 227 -9.04 13.21 -24.82
N PRO A 228 -9.75 13.96 -25.70
CA PRO A 228 -10.69 14.98 -25.28
C PRO A 228 -11.85 14.40 -24.45
N GLN A 229 -12.51 15.28 -23.67
CA GLN A 229 -13.76 14.95 -22.99
C GLN A 229 -14.89 14.71 -24.02
N PRO A 230 -15.87 13.82 -23.72
CA PRO A 230 -16.03 13.07 -22.47
C PRO A 230 -15.30 11.73 -22.39
N VAL A 231 -14.49 11.37 -23.40
CA VAL A 231 -13.85 10.05 -23.47
C VAL A 231 -12.90 9.79 -22.31
N ALA A 232 -12.13 10.80 -21.89
CA ALA A 232 -11.24 10.67 -20.71
C ALA A 232 -12.03 10.43 -19.41
N THR A 233 -13.21 11.05 -19.24
CA THR A 233 -14.14 10.80 -18.10
C THR A 233 -14.64 9.37 -18.10
N VAL A 234 -15.05 8.83 -19.27
CA VAL A 234 -15.48 7.42 -19.39
C VAL A 234 -14.33 6.47 -19.05
N ALA A 235 -13.13 6.74 -19.54
CA ALA A 235 -11.93 5.97 -19.21
C ALA A 235 -11.68 5.93 -17.68
N ALA A 236 -11.73 7.09 -17.04
CA ALA A 236 -11.61 7.21 -15.58
C ALA A 236 -12.70 6.39 -14.85
N GLY A 237 -13.95 6.45 -15.29
CA GLY A 237 -15.05 5.68 -14.73
C GLY A 237 -14.85 4.17 -14.83
N LEU A 238 -14.34 3.67 -15.96
CA LEU A 238 -14.00 2.24 -16.12
C LEU A 238 -12.88 1.80 -15.18
N MET A 239 -11.87 2.64 -14.98
CA MET A 239 -10.80 2.38 -14.01
C MET A 239 -11.36 2.36 -12.59
N VAL A 240 -12.18 3.34 -12.19
CA VAL A 240 -12.82 3.36 -10.87
C VAL A 240 -13.63 2.09 -10.64
N ALA A 241 -14.46 1.66 -11.60
CA ALA A 241 -15.25 0.44 -11.49
C ALA A 241 -14.37 -0.80 -11.28
N THR A 242 -13.26 -0.92 -12.03
CA THR A 242 -12.31 -2.03 -11.89
C THR A 242 -11.61 -1.99 -10.53
N GLN A 243 -11.19 -0.81 -10.07
CA GLN A 243 -10.53 -0.68 -8.78
C GLN A 243 -11.48 -0.99 -7.61
N LEU A 244 -12.76 -0.61 -7.69
CA LEU A 244 -13.79 -0.99 -6.71
C LEU A 244 -14.00 -2.51 -6.68
N TRP A 245 -13.99 -3.17 -7.83
CA TRP A 245 -14.03 -4.63 -7.92
C TRP A 245 -12.85 -5.28 -7.18
N LEU A 246 -11.64 -4.73 -7.33
CA LEU A 246 -10.46 -5.18 -6.60
C LEU A 246 -10.57 -4.93 -5.09
N VAL A 247 -11.12 -3.79 -4.66
CA VAL A 247 -11.41 -3.51 -3.24
C VAL A 247 -12.35 -4.55 -2.64
N LEU A 248 -13.36 -4.98 -3.37
CA LEU A 248 -14.31 -6.01 -2.92
C LEU A 248 -13.65 -7.39 -2.84
N SER A 249 -12.69 -7.69 -3.73
CA SER A 249 -12.05 -9.00 -3.83
C SER A 249 -10.88 -9.23 -2.87
N GLY A 250 -10.33 -8.18 -2.23
CA GLY A 250 -9.19 -8.31 -1.32
C GLY A 250 -8.78 -7.01 -0.61
N ASN A 251 -7.69 -7.09 0.14
CA ASN A 251 -7.12 -5.96 0.89
C ASN A 251 -5.72 -5.62 0.35
N PHE A 252 -5.57 -4.48 -0.32
CA PHE A 252 -4.31 -4.04 -0.94
C PHE A 252 -3.83 -2.69 -0.38
N ALA A 253 -3.91 -2.50 0.94
CA ALA A 253 -3.64 -1.23 1.62
C ALA A 253 -4.41 -0.09 0.91
N TRP A 254 -3.74 1.04 0.67
CA TRP A 254 -4.36 2.16 -0.06
C TRP A 254 -4.14 2.15 -1.58
N LEU A 255 -3.56 1.08 -2.16
CA LEU A 255 -3.26 1.05 -3.60
C LEU A 255 -4.50 1.31 -4.47
N ASN A 256 -5.55 0.51 -4.30
CA ASN A 256 -6.78 0.64 -5.10
C ASN A 256 -7.49 1.97 -4.83
N TRP A 257 -7.59 2.38 -3.58
CA TRP A 257 -8.20 3.64 -3.18
C TRP A 257 -7.45 4.85 -3.76
N LEU A 258 -6.12 4.83 -3.75
CA LEU A 258 -5.31 5.89 -4.35
C LEU A 258 -5.45 5.92 -5.88
N THR A 259 -5.56 4.75 -6.52
CA THR A 259 -5.83 4.69 -7.96
C THR A 259 -7.22 5.23 -8.31
N ILE A 260 -8.24 4.97 -7.47
CA ILE A 260 -9.57 5.58 -7.61
C ILE A 260 -9.49 7.11 -7.50
N VAL A 261 -8.82 7.62 -6.48
CA VAL A 261 -8.65 9.07 -6.26
C VAL A 261 -7.91 9.72 -7.44
N LEU A 262 -6.88 9.06 -7.97
CA LEU A 262 -6.17 9.51 -9.17
C LEU A 262 -7.09 9.51 -10.40
N ALA A 263 -7.91 8.47 -10.59
CA ALA A 263 -8.85 8.40 -11.71
C ALA A 263 -9.90 9.52 -11.66
N LEU A 264 -10.39 9.85 -10.48
CA LEU A 264 -11.34 10.95 -10.29
C LEU A 264 -10.75 12.32 -10.67
N SER A 265 -9.42 12.51 -10.63
CA SER A 265 -8.77 13.75 -11.10
C SER A 265 -8.88 13.95 -12.63
N ALA A 266 -9.19 12.91 -13.39
CA ALA A 266 -9.34 12.99 -14.85
C ALA A 266 -10.78 13.24 -15.30
N VAL A 267 -11.74 13.26 -14.37
CA VAL A 267 -13.16 13.51 -14.65
C VAL A 267 -13.41 14.99 -14.86
N ASP A 268 -14.16 15.34 -15.88
CA ASP A 268 -14.66 16.71 -16.09
C ASP A 268 -15.81 16.97 -15.10
N GLY A 269 -15.57 17.85 -14.13
CA GLY A 269 -16.52 18.18 -13.08
C GLY A 269 -17.70 19.03 -13.58
N SER A 270 -17.53 19.76 -14.68
CA SER A 270 -18.58 20.59 -15.28
C SER A 270 -19.78 19.76 -15.78
N LEU A 271 -19.51 18.50 -16.15
CA LEU A 271 -20.56 17.53 -16.52
C LEU A 271 -21.57 17.23 -15.38
N LEU A 272 -21.17 17.47 -14.13
CA LEU A 272 -21.96 17.15 -12.93
C LEU A 272 -22.59 18.39 -12.29
N VAL A 273 -21.83 19.48 -12.18
CA VAL A 273 -22.22 20.65 -11.34
C VAL A 273 -22.05 21.99 -12.06
N GLY A 274 -21.69 22.00 -13.35
CA GLY A 274 -21.45 23.21 -14.11
C GLY A 274 -20.06 23.82 -13.87
N GLU A 275 -19.82 24.97 -14.49
CA GLU A 275 -18.55 25.72 -14.35
C GLU A 275 -18.50 26.49 -13.03
N HIS A 276 -17.35 26.59 -12.45
CA HIS A 276 -17.06 27.42 -11.27
C HIS A 276 -15.99 28.47 -11.61
N PRO A 277 -16.37 29.73 -11.82
CA PRO A 277 -15.40 30.80 -12.13
C PRO A 277 -14.40 30.97 -11.00
N GLN A 278 -13.13 30.95 -11.33
CA GLN A 278 -12.03 31.13 -10.38
C GLN A 278 -11.10 32.26 -10.83
N PRO A 279 -10.41 32.94 -9.89
CA PRO A 279 -9.48 34.01 -10.20
C PRO A 279 -8.34 33.55 -11.14
N SER A 280 -7.77 34.48 -11.87
CA SER A 280 -6.58 34.23 -12.70
C SER A 280 -5.38 33.89 -11.83
N PRO A 281 -4.57 32.88 -12.19
CA PRO A 281 -3.42 32.46 -11.43
C PRO A 281 -2.33 33.56 -11.41
N PRO A 282 -1.64 33.76 -10.28
CA PRO A 282 -0.51 34.70 -10.21
C PRO A 282 0.68 34.17 -11.05
N ILE A 283 1.45 35.07 -11.63
CA ILE A 283 2.56 34.74 -12.54
C ILE A 283 3.59 33.81 -11.88
N TRP A 284 3.93 34.06 -10.61
CA TRP A 284 4.88 33.21 -9.88
C TRP A 284 4.44 31.74 -9.83
N TYR A 285 3.14 31.50 -9.66
CA TYR A 285 2.58 30.15 -9.61
C TYR A 285 2.67 29.47 -10.98
N VAL A 286 2.38 30.20 -12.05
CA VAL A 286 2.55 29.69 -13.42
C VAL A 286 4.00 29.26 -13.66
N VAL A 287 4.98 30.08 -13.28
CA VAL A 287 6.41 29.77 -13.42
C VAL A 287 6.77 28.51 -12.63
N VAL A 288 6.32 28.39 -11.38
CA VAL A 288 6.56 27.21 -10.54
C VAL A 288 5.98 25.94 -11.18
N VAL A 289 4.72 25.97 -11.63
CA VAL A 289 4.06 24.83 -12.26
C VAL A 289 4.77 24.41 -13.55
N VAL A 290 5.18 25.35 -14.38
CA VAL A 290 5.95 25.07 -15.62
C VAL A 290 7.30 24.41 -15.26
N ALA A 291 8.02 24.94 -14.27
CA ALA A 291 9.29 24.37 -13.82
C ALA A 291 9.14 22.94 -13.28
N VAL A 292 8.10 22.70 -12.46
CA VAL A 292 7.78 21.35 -11.95
C VAL A 292 7.39 20.39 -13.07
N THR A 293 6.62 20.88 -14.05
CA THR A 293 6.25 20.08 -15.23
C THR A 293 7.51 19.66 -16.00
N ALA A 294 8.42 20.59 -16.26
CA ALA A 294 9.69 20.29 -16.92
C ALA A 294 10.53 19.26 -16.12
N LEU A 295 10.58 19.40 -14.79
CA LEU A 295 11.25 18.44 -13.90
C LEU A 295 10.64 17.04 -14.01
N VAL A 296 9.31 16.92 -13.92
CA VAL A 296 8.62 15.62 -13.99
C VAL A 296 8.80 14.99 -15.38
N LEU A 297 8.71 15.76 -16.46
CA LEU A 297 8.98 15.26 -17.82
C LEU A 297 10.41 14.75 -17.96
N PHE A 298 11.39 15.50 -17.50
CA PHE A 298 12.79 15.08 -17.48
C PHE A 298 13.01 13.78 -16.68
N ARG A 299 12.42 13.68 -15.48
CA ARG A 299 12.48 12.47 -14.65
C ARG A 299 11.73 11.28 -15.23
N SER A 300 10.74 11.50 -16.08
CA SER A 300 9.92 10.46 -16.72
C SER A 300 10.71 9.59 -17.72
N TYR A 301 11.90 10.01 -18.16
CA TYR A 301 12.76 9.20 -19.02
C TYR A 301 12.99 7.78 -18.47
N ARG A 302 13.27 7.63 -17.17
CA ARG A 302 13.53 6.32 -16.55
C ARG A 302 12.29 5.42 -16.48
N PRO A 303 11.11 5.88 -16.03
CA PRO A 303 9.87 5.11 -16.10
C PRO A 303 9.49 4.73 -17.54
N VAL A 304 9.61 5.63 -18.52
CA VAL A 304 9.34 5.33 -19.93
C VAL A 304 10.26 4.21 -20.43
N ARG A 305 11.57 4.34 -20.19
CA ARG A 305 12.53 3.28 -20.55
C ARG A 305 12.20 1.94 -19.88
N ASN A 306 11.71 1.96 -18.64
CA ASN A 306 11.26 0.76 -17.93
C ASN A 306 10.02 0.14 -18.57
N LEU A 307 9.03 0.93 -18.97
CA LEU A 307 7.84 0.45 -19.69
C LEU A 307 8.21 -0.20 -21.04
N LEU A 308 9.21 0.35 -21.73
CA LEU A 308 9.69 -0.20 -23.01
C LEU A 308 10.58 -1.45 -22.83
N SER A 309 11.14 -1.69 -21.65
CA SER A 309 12.03 -2.81 -21.37
C SER A 309 11.27 -4.14 -21.29
N ARG A 310 11.83 -5.19 -21.90
CA ARG A 310 11.35 -6.57 -21.71
C ARG A 310 11.53 -7.08 -20.26
N ARG A 311 12.52 -6.54 -19.54
CA ARG A 311 12.78 -6.82 -18.12
C ARG A 311 12.27 -5.66 -17.26
N GLN A 312 10.95 -5.48 -17.27
CA GLN A 312 10.30 -4.41 -16.53
C GLN A 312 10.51 -4.58 -15.03
N ALA A 313 11.08 -3.55 -14.38
CA ALA A 313 11.13 -3.48 -12.93
C ALA A 313 9.76 -3.07 -12.37
N MET A 314 9.37 -3.68 -11.27
CA MET A 314 8.13 -3.41 -10.55
C MET A 314 8.41 -2.53 -9.32
N ASN A 315 7.62 -1.47 -9.13
CA ASN A 315 7.63 -0.63 -7.93
C ASN A 315 9.02 -0.06 -7.56
N ARG A 316 9.70 0.57 -8.53
CA ARG A 316 11.04 1.14 -8.33
C ARG A 316 10.99 2.67 -8.34
N SER A 317 11.56 3.28 -7.30
CA SER A 317 11.94 4.70 -7.29
C SER A 317 13.33 4.90 -7.89
N TYR A 318 13.52 6.04 -8.55
CA TYR A 318 14.78 6.41 -9.20
C TYR A 318 15.49 7.58 -8.53
N ASP A 319 14.86 8.16 -7.54
CA ASP A 319 15.40 9.23 -6.72
C ASP A 319 14.91 9.10 -5.26
N PRO A 320 15.64 9.66 -4.29
CA PRO A 320 15.30 9.53 -2.88
C PRO A 320 14.09 10.36 -2.42
N PHE A 321 13.53 11.20 -3.31
CA PHE A 321 12.31 11.99 -3.04
C PHE A 321 11.05 11.32 -3.60
N HIS A 322 11.19 10.21 -4.30
CA HIS A 322 10.10 9.45 -4.92
C HIS A 322 9.21 10.28 -5.87
N LEU A 323 9.83 11.18 -6.65
CA LEU A 323 9.09 12.14 -7.46
C LEU A 323 8.46 11.53 -8.72
N VAL A 324 9.14 10.59 -9.38
CA VAL A 324 8.63 9.93 -10.59
C VAL A 324 9.08 8.47 -10.61
N ASN A 325 8.14 7.55 -10.42
CA ASN A 325 8.43 6.15 -10.16
C ASN A 325 7.88 5.22 -11.25
N THR A 326 8.25 3.94 -11.18
CA THR A 326 7.62 2.86 -11.95
C THR A 326 6.70 2.05 -11.05
N TYR A 327 5.62 1.57 -11.65
CA TYR A 327 4.60 0.79 -10.97
C TYR A 327 4.33 -0.53 -11.68
N GLY A 328 3.88 -1.51 -10.93
CA GLY A 328 3.47 -2.81 -11.41
C GLY A 328 2.92 -3.65 -10.27
N ALA A 329 1.99 -4.51 -10.55
CA ALA A 329 1.35 -5.35 -9.55
C ALA A 329 1.03 -6.73 -10.13
N PHE A 330 1.24 -7.76 -9.30
CA PHE A 330 0.80 -9.14 -9.58
C PHE A 330 1.32 -9.74 -10.90
N GLY A 331 2.56 -9.45 -11.27
CA GLY A 331 3.19 -10.06 -12.45
C GLY A 331 3.27 -11.59 -12.36
N THR A 332 3.34 -12.13 -11.16
CA THR A 332 3.26 -13.57 -10.85
C THR A 332 2.14 -13.84 -9.85
N VAL A 333 1.50 -15.01 -9.96
CA VAL A 333 0.44 -15.47 -9.05
C VAL A 333 0.81 -16.84 -8.50
N GLY A 334 0.86 -16.99 -7.18
CA GLY A 334 1.07 -18.27 -6.50
C GLY A 334 -0.03 -19.27 -6.87
N ARG A 335 0.33 -20.56 -6.89
CA ARG A 335 -0.65 -21.65 -7.10
C ARG A 335 -1.09 -22.28 -5.79
N ILE A 336 -0.35 -22.02 -4.75
CA ILE A 336 -0.46 -22.61 -3.44
C ILE A 336 -0.36 -21.49 -2.42
N ARG A 337 -1.19 -21.54 -1.39
CA ARG A 337 -1.11 -20.67 -0.25
C ARG A 337 -0.46 -21.38 0.92
N ASP A 338 0.75 -21.00 1.27
CA ASP A 338 1.38 -21.42 2.51
C ASP A 338 1.33 -20.27 3.54
N GLU A 339 1.15 -20.60 4.82
CA GLU A 339 1.06 -19.67 5.94
C GLU A 339 1.95 -20.11 7.09
N ILE A 340 2.67 -19.15 7.67
CA ILE A 340 3.45 -19.37 8.89
C ILE A 340 2.52 -19.13 10.08
N VAL A 341 2.38 -20.17 10.92
CA VAL A 341 1.66 -20.14 12.19
C VAL A 341 2.69 -20.09 13.32
N ILE A 342 2.59 -19.08 14.17
CA ILE A 342 3.46 -18.90 15.35
C ILE A 342 2.75 -19.50 16.55
N GLU A 343 3.43 -20.36 17.27
CA GLU A 343 2.91 -21.04 18.46
C GLU A 343 3.87 -20.82 19.64
N GLY A 344 3.32 -20.59 20.80
CA GLY A 344 4.07 -20.52 22.06
C GLY A 344 3.64 -21.61 23.05
N THR A 345 4.48 -21.88 24.03
CA THR A 345 4.16 -22.75 25.18
C THR A 345 4.74 -22.16 26.46
N SER A 346 4.02 -22.30 27.57
CA SER A 346 4.53 -21.97 28.92
C SER A 346 5.42 -23.07 29.51
N ASP A 347 5.48 -24.25 28.87
CA ASP A 347 6.28 -25.36 29.36
C ASP A 347 7.77 -25.17 28.97
N PRO A 348 8.67 -25.01 29.96
CA PRO A 348 10.12 -24.90 29.73
C PRO A 348 10.75 -26.25 29.38
N LEU A 349 10.13 -27.37 29.70
CA LEU A 349 10.69 -28.70 29.45
C LEU A 349 10.55 -29.08 27.98
N ARG A 350 11.56 -29.80 27.45
CA ARG A 350 11.58 -30.28 26.06
C ARG A 350 10.77 -31.58 25.86
N ASN A 351 9.78 -31.82 26.70
CA ASN A 351 8.96 -33.01 26.63
C ASN A 351 7.95 -32.92 25.47
N GLY A 352 7.62 -34.06 24.85
CA GLY A 352 6.74 -34.12 23.68
C GLY A 352 5.30 -33.67 23.91
N ASP A 353 4.85 -33.60 25.18
CA ASP A 353 3.48 -33.33 25.60
C ASP A 353 3.19 -31.83 25.85
N ALA A 354 4.08 -30.91 25.49
CA ALA A 354 3.87 -29.47 25.71
C ALA A 354 2.63 -28.96 24.95
N GLU A 355 1.72 -28.28 25.67
CA GLU A 355 0.58 -27.57 25.06
C GLU A 355 1.08 -26.33 24.29
N TRP A 356 0.80 -26.30 22.98
CA TRP A 356 1.16 -25.19 22.10
C TRP A 356 -0.07 -24.36 21.74
N LYS A 357 0.01 -23.04 21.96
CA LYS A 357 -1.08 -22.08 21.69
C LYS A 357 -0.67 -21.11 20.57
N GLU A 358 -1.60 -20.89 19.62
CA GLU A 358 -1.35 -20.08 18.42
C GLU A 358 -1.53 -18.58 18.70
N TYR A 359 -0.60 -17.76 18.23
CA TYR A 359 -0.76 -16.32 18.11
C TYR A 359 -1.67 -15.97 16.93
N GLY A 360 -2.64 -15.09 17.16
CA GLY A 360 -3.57 -14.66 16.11
C GLY A 360 -3.13 -13.36 15.43
N PHE A 361 -3.14 -13.32 14.10
CA PHE A 361 -2.88 -12.12 13.31
C PHE A 361 -4.19 -11.37 12.96
N LYS A 362 -4.08 -10.07 12.59
CA LYS A 362 -5.26 -9.22 12.33
C LYS A 362 -5.86 -9.48 10.95
N GLY A 363 -5.03 -9.55 9.91
CA GLY A 363 -5.44 -9.61 8.50
C GLY A 363 -5.19 -10.93 7.80
N LYS A 364 -4.02 -11.56 8.03
CA LYS A 364 -3.69 -12.83 7.37
C LYS A 364 -4.57 -14.00 7.87
N PRO A 365 -4.80 -15.03 7.07
CA PRO A 365 -5.43 -16.27 7.53
C PRO A 365 -4.70 -16.89 8.72
N GLY A 366 -5.47 -17.41 9.66
CA GLY A 366 -4.99 -18.09 10.86
C GLY A 366 -6.00 -19.17 11.26
N ASP A 367 -6.95 -18.85 12.16
CA ASP A 367 -8.05 -19.73 12.50
C ASP A 367 -8.90 -20.04 11.26
N PRO A 368 -9.03 -21.34 10.86
CA PRO A 368 -9.78 -21.73 9.69
C PRO A 368 -11.26 -21.33 9.70
N ARG A 369 -11.87 -21.17 10.86
CA ARG A 369 -13.29 -20.77 10.99
C ARG A 369 -13.51 -19.27 10.91
N ARG A 370 -12.45 -18.50 10.88
CA ARG A 370 -12.57 -17.05 10.83
C ARG A 370 -12.73 -16.54 9.39
N LEU A 371 -13.81 -15.81 9.13
CA LEU A 371 -13.98 -15.05 7.91
C LEU A 371 -12.95 -13.91 7.86
N PRO A 372 -12.20 -13.75 6.77
CA PRO A 372 -11.34 -12.59 6.55
C PRO A 372 -12.11 -11.27 6.69
N ARG A 373 -11.44 -10.21 7.16
CA ARG A 373 -12.06 -8.89 7.35
C ARG A 373 -11.57 -7.89 6.31
N GLN A 374 -12.41 -6.91 5.99
CA GLN A 374 -11.98 -5.73 5.24
C GLN A 374 -11.29 -4.75 6.20
N PHE A 375 -10.09 -4.32 5.87
CA PHE A 375 -9.33 -3.31 6.61
C PHE A 375 -8.65 -2.28 5.71
N ALA A 376 -8.47 -2.57 4.40
CA ALA A 376 -8.02 -1.56 3.46
C ALA A 376 -9.00 -0.36 3.45
N PRO A 377 -8.48 0.87 3.42
CA PRO A 377 -7.12 1.27 3.06
C PRO A 377 -6.05 1.15 4.15
N TYR A 378 -6.35 0.72 5.38
CA TYR A 378 -5.34 0.56 6.42
C TYR A 378 -4.30 -0.52 6.08
N HIS A 379 -3.01 -0.28 6.35
CA HIS A 379 -1.91 -1.19 6.05
C HIS A 379 -1.44 -1.94 7.31
N LEU A 380 -1.75 -3.23 7.40
CA LEU A 380 -1.25 -4.14 8.43
C LEU A 380 0.14 -4.66 8.02
N ARG A 381 1.19 -3.92 8.37
CA ARG A 381 2.55 -4.13 7.85
C ARG A 381 3.13 -5.48 8.26
N LEU A 382 2.95 -5.90 9.51
CA LEU A 382 3.42 -7.21 9.98
C LEU A 382 2.73 -8.36 9.23
N ASP A 383 1.41 -8.29 9.07
CA ASP A 383 0.63 -9.33 8.37
C ASP A 383 1.10 -9.49 6.91
N TRP A 384 1.38 -8.35 6.22
CA TRP A 384 1.92 -8.36 4.86
C TRP A 384 3.29 -9.00 4.78
N LEU A 385 4.22 -8.68 5.70
CA LEU A 385 5.55 -9.28 5.70
C LEU A 385 5.53 -10.75 6.11
N MET A 386 4.59 -11.17 6.95
CA MET A 386 4.37 -12.59 7.25
C MET A 386 3.95 -13.39 6.00
N TRP A 387 3.11 -12.80 5.11
CA TRP A 387 2.78 -13.43 3.84
C TRP A 387 4.02 -13.57 2.93
N PHE A 388 4.85 -12.53 2.82
CA PHE A 388 6.11 -12.61 2.08
C PHE A 388 7.06 -13.65 2.67
N ALA A 389 7.16 -13.74 4.00
CA ALA A 389 7.99 -14.74 4.68
C ALA A 389 7.55 -16.19 4.35
N ALA A 390 6.25 -16.42 4.17
CA ALA A 390 5.73 -17.72 3.74
C ALA A 390 6.07 -18.04 2.28
N LEU A 391 6.24 -17.02 1.41
CA LEU A 391 6.67 -17.22 0.02
C LEU A 391 8.15 -17.58 -0.08
N SER A 392 9.00 -16.93 0.73
CA SER A 392 10.43 -17.22 0.76
C SER A 392 11.05 -16.77 2.09
N PRO A 393 11.90 -17.59 2.72
CA PRO A 393 12.65 -17.23 3.93
C PRO A 393 13.55 -15.99 3.73
N ALA A 394 13.93 -15.67 2.50
CA ALA A 394 14.73 -14.47 2.21
C ALA A 394 14.03 -13.16 2.63
N TYR A 395 12.70 -13.11 2.56
CA TYR A 395 11.92 -11.94 3.00
C TYR A 395 11.80 -11.82 4.53
N ALA A 396 12.14 -12.88 5.26
CA ALA A 396 12.05 -12.94 6.71
C ALA A 396 13.40 -12.69 7.41
N ARG A 397 14.51 -12.68 6.67
CA ARG A 397 15.89 -12.76 7.19
C ARG A 397 16.20 -11.75 8.29
N ASP A 398 15.81 -10.50 8.09
CA ASP A 398 16.28 -9.42 8.96
C ASP A 398 15.36 -9.14 10.15
N TRP A 399 14.06 -9.48 10.05
CA TRP A 399 13.05 -9.07 11.02
C TRP A 399 12.37 -10.22 11.78
N PHE A 400 12.39 -11.46 11.25
CA PHE A 400 11.64 -12.57 11.85
C PHE A 400 12.25 -13.06 13.17
N GLY A 401 13.59 -13.10 13.27
CA GLY A 401 14.29 -13.38 14.52
C GLY A 401 13.94 -12.37 15.60
N PRO A 402 14.17 -11.06 15.39
CA PRO A 402 13.71 -10.00 16.29
C PRO A 402 12.23 -10.08 16.65
N PHE A 403 11.34 -10.43 15.72
CA PHE A 403 9.92 -10.62 16.02
C PHE A 403 9.69 -11.73 17.05
N VAL A 404 10.34 -12.89 16.87
CA VAL A 404 10.25 -14.02 17.82
C VAL A 404 10.82 -13.65 19.19
N GLU A 405 11.95 -12.92 19.25
CA GLU A 405 12.51 -12.41 20.51
C GLU A 405 11.53 -11.51 21.23
N ARG A 406 10.89 -10.55 20.53
CA ARG A 406 9.89 -9.66 21.13
C ARG A 406 8.67 -10.40 21.69
N LEU A 407 8.26 -11.51 21.06
CA LEU A 407 7.19 -12.34 21.60
C LEU A 407 7.64 -13.11 22.86
N LEU A 408 8.87 -13.60 22.89
CA LEU A 408 9.47 -14.27 24.08
C LEU A 408 9.66 -13.29 25.23
N ASP A 409 9.96 -12.01 24.95
CA ASP A 409 10.04 -10.94 25.94
C ASP A 409 8.65 -10.45 26.42
N GLY A 410 7.56 -10.85 25.75
CA GLY A 410 6.22 -10.33 26.02
C GLY A 410 6.08 -8.84 25.68
N ASP A 411 6.82 -8.35 24.66
CA ASP A 411 6.83 -6.92 24.28
C ASP A 411 5.43 -6.42 23.92
N ARG A 412 4.97 -5.43 24.68
CA ARG A 412 3.61 -4.90 24.56
C ARG A 412 3.32 -4.26 23.21
N ASP A 413 4.29 -3.58 22.62
CA ASP A 413 4.09 -2.90 21.34
C ASP A 413 3.99 -3.93 20.20
N THR A 414 4.77 -5.00 20.21
CA THR A 414 4.66 -6.14 19.29
C THR A 414 3.34 -6.88 19.46
N LEU A 415 2.93 -7.17 20.71
CA LEU A 415 1.66 -7.86 20.99
C LEU A 415 0.43 -7.05 20.50
N ARG A 416 0.48 -5.72 20.51
CA ARG A 416 -0.58 -4.84 19.95
C ARG A 416 -0.75 -4.98 18.43
N LEU A 417 0.28 -5.42 17.70
CA LEU A 417 0.16 -5.71 16.26
C LEU A 417 -0.67 -6.96 16.01
N LEU A 418 -0.71 -7.89 16.96
CA LEU A 418 -1.48 -9.13 16.88
C LEU A 418 -2.95 -8.93 17.26
N ARG A 419 -3.80 -9.82 16.79
CA ARG A 419 -5.20 -9.90 17.18
C ARG A 419 -5.40 -10.61 18.50
N HIS A 420 -4.63 -11.67 18.70
CA HIS A 420 -4.76 -12.55 19.86
C HIS A 420 -3.37 -12.91 20.38
N ASN A 421 -3.17 -12.65 21.68
CA ASN A 421 -2.06 -13.12 22.45
C ASN A 421 -2.56 -14.26 23.38
N PRO A 422 -2.09 -15.51 23.20
CA PRO A 422 -2.51 -16.62 24.05
C PRO A 422 -1.82 -16.65 25.43
N PHE A 423 -0.92 -15.68 25.70
CA PHE A 423 -0.14 -15.57 26.94
C PHE A 423 -0.33 -14.17 27.59
N PRO A 424 -1.55 -13.86 28.11
CA PRO A 424 -1.82 -12.51 28.63
C PRO A 424 -1.10 -12.22 29.95
N ASP A 425 -0.85 -13.21 30.79
CA ASP A 425 -0.33 -13.06 32.14
C ASP A 425 1.20 -13.09 32.22
N ALA A 426 1.83 -13.95 31.43
CA ALA A 426 3.29 -14.09 31.37
C ALA A 426 3.73 -14.51 29.96
N PRO A 427 4.90 -14.07 29.46
CA PRO A 427 5.41 -14.47 28.15
C PRO A 427 5.63 -15.99 28.09
N PRO A 428 5.59 -16.60 26.87
CA PRO A 428 5.83 -18.02 26.71
C PRO A 428 7.28 -18.38 27.03
N ALA A 429 7.52 -19.57 27.55
CA ALA A 429 8.85 -20.10 27.75
C ALA A 429 9.56 -20.42 26.42
N ARG A 430 8.79 -20.88 25.44
CA ARG A 430 9.31 -21.26 24.11
C ARG A 430 8.34 -20.85 23.01
N ILE A 431 8.90 -20.54 21.82
CA ILE A 431 8.15 -20.28 20.60
C ILE A 431 8.65 -21.21 19.49
N ARG A 432 7.73 -21.66 18.65
CA ARG A 432 8.03 -22.32 17.38
C ARG A 432 7.19 -21.71 16.25
N ALA A 433 7.59 -21.97 15.00
CA ALA A 433 6.78 -21.64 13.84
C ALA A 433 6.58 -22.85 12.95
N ARG A 434 5.38 -23.07 12.47
CA ARG A 434 5.01 -24.13 11.54
C ARG A 434 4.49 -23.58 10.24
N LEU A 435 4.84 -24.19 9.13
CA LEU A 435 4.32 -23.86 7.82
C LEU A 435 3.13 -24.78 7.52
N TYR A 436 1.99 -24.16 7.28
CA TYR A 436 0.77 -24.84 6.89
C TYR A 436 0.36 -24.46 5.48
N ARG A 437 -0.16 -25.39 4.73
CA ARG A 437 -0.85 -25.18 3.48
C ARG A 437 -2.31 -24.90 3.74
N TYR A 438 -2.77 -23.74 3.24
CA TYR A 438 -4.17 -23.33 3.32
C TYR A 438 -4.81 -23.45 1.94
N ARG A 439 -6.06 -23.93 1.89
CA ARG A 439 -6.95 -23.82 0.74
C ARG A 439 -8.33 -23.38 1.19
N TYR A 440 -9.04 -22.71 0.35
CA TYR A 440 -10.46 -22.46 0.61
C TYR A 440 -11.24 -23.77 0.67
N THR A 441 -12.21 -23.82 1.59
CA THR A 441 -13.18 -24.93 1.64
C THR A 441 -14.15 -24.81 0.47
N THR A 442 -14.65 -25.94 0.00
CA THR A 442 -15.79 -26.02 -0.91
C THR A 442 -17.08 -25.59 -0.20
N TRP A 443 -18.14 -25.31 -0.95
CA TRP A 443 -19.47 -25.03 -0.39
C TRP A 443 -19.99 -26.12 0.54
N ARG A 444 -19.69 -27.39 0.23
CA ARG A 444 -20.05 -28.53 1.06
C ARG A 444 -19.27 -28.55 2.36
N GLU A 445 -17.95 -28.47 2.28
CA GLU A 445 -17.07 -28.44 3.46
C GLU A 445 -17.40 -27.26 4.39
N LEU A 446 -17.68 -26.06 3.85
CA LEU A 446 -18.09 -24.90 4.64
C LEU A 446 -19.37 -25.17 5.43
N ARG A 447 -20.39 -25.82 4.81
CA ARG A 447 -21.65 -26.15 5.51
C ARG A 447 -21.44 -27.23 6.59
N GLU A 448 -20.57 -28.21 6.33
CA GLU A 448 -20.31 -29.32 7.25
C GLU A 448 -19.45 -28.92 8.45
N THR A 449 -18.44 -28.02 8.24
CA THR A 449 -17.42 -27.70 9.25
C THR A 449 -17.54 -26.29 9.82
N GLY A 450 -18.22 -25.38 9.15
CA GLY A 450 -18.24 -23.94 9.46
C GLY A 450 -16.88 -23.25 9.22
N ALA A 451 -15.97 -23.90 8.51
CA ALA A 451 -14.63 -23.39 8.27
C ALA A 451 -14.48 -22.83 6.84
N TRP A 452 -13.91 -21.62 6.73
CA TRP A 452 -13.59 -20.96 5.46
C TRP A 452 -12.33 -21.52 4.83
N TRP A 453 -11.42 -22.07 5.65
CA TRP A 453 -10.15 -22.63 5.24
C TRP A 453 -10.00 -24.06 5.70
N HIS A 454 -9.37 -24.88 4.87
CA HIS A 454 -8.76 -26.14 5.23
C HIS A 454 -7.26 -25.94 5.31
N ARG A 455 -6.60 -26.44 6.38
CA ARG A 455 -5.15 -26.35 6.52
C ARG A 455 -4.51 -27.72 6.80
N THR A 456 -3.34 -27.93 6.23
CA THR A 456 -2.51 -29.12 6.46
C THR A 456 -1.10 -28.71 6.82
N LEU A 457 -0.50 -29.37 7.79
CA LEU A 457 0.90 -29.14 8.16
C LEU A 457 1.82 -29.55 7.01
N VAL A 458 2.72 -28.66 6.60
CA VAL A 458 3.73 -28.93 5.56
C VAL A 458 5.06 -29.31 6.21
N ARG A 459 5.54 -28.46 7.11
CA ARG A 459 6.82 -28.66 7.80
C ARG A 459 6.97 -27.71 8.98
N GLU A 460 7.94 -27.98 9.81
CA GLU A 460 8.44 -27.00 10.77
C GLU A 460 9.17 -25.87 10.01
N TYR A 461 8.88 -24.61 10.36
CA TYR A 461 9.52 -23.41 9.80
C TYR A 461 10.64 -22.91 10.71
N LEU A 462 10.35 -22.82 12.00
CA LEU A 462 11.30 -22.51 13.08
C LEU A 462 11.11 -23.57 14.19
N PRO A 463 12.16 -24.32 14.57
CA PRO A 463 12.08 -25.24 15.71
C PRO A 463 11.87 -24.48 17.01
N PRO A 464 11.43 -25.15 18.10
CA PRO A 464 11.25 -24.51 19.40
C PRO A 464 12.51 -23.79 19.86
N VAL A 465 12.38 -22.48 20.12
CA VAL A 465 13.45 -21.60 20.60
C VAL A 465 13.07 -20.95 21.92
N GLU A 466 14.09 -20.68 22.73
CA GLU A 466 14.02 -19.95 24.00
C GLU A 466 14.79 -18.63 23.85
N LEU A 467 14.54 -17.66 24.71
CA LEU A 467 15.18 -16.35 24.67
C LEU A 467 16.73 -16.44 24.63
N ARG A 468 17.30 -17.35 25.42
CA ARG A 468 18.78 -17.58 25.46
C ARG A 468 19.36 -18.13 24.15
N THR A 469 18.56 -18.81 23.34
CA THR A 469 19.01 -19.42 22.08
C THR A 469 18.98 -18.40 20.93
N VAL A 470 18.08 -17.44 20.99
CA VAL A 470 17.94 -16.41 19.97
C VAL A 470 19.04 -15.35 20.09
N ALA A 471 19.40 -14.96 21.31
CA ALA A 471 20.47 -13.99 21.58
C ALA A 471 21.90 -14.44 21.15
N ARG A 472 22.09 -15.72 20.78
CA ARG A 472 23.37 -16.30 20.34
C ARG A 472 23.51 -16.50 18.82
N ARG A 473 22.48 -16.17 18.04
CA ARG A 473 22.48 -16.25 16.58
C ARG A 473 22.49 -14.86 15.94
#